data_6fb22b556d5345c1415d5a0a0577b2f9
#
_entry.id   6fb22b556d5345c1415d5a0a0577b2f9
#
_cell.length_a   1.000
_cell.length_b   1.000
_cell.length_c   1.000
_cell.angle_alpha   90.00
_cell.angle_beta   90.00
_cell.angle_gamma   90.00
#
_symmetry.space_group_name_H-M   'P 1'
#
loop_
_entity.id
_entity.type
_entity.pdbx_description
1 polymer ?
#
loop_
_entity_poly.entity_id
_entity_poly.type
_entity_poly.pdbx_seq_one_letter_code
_entity_poly.pdbx_strand_id
1 'polypeptide(L)'
;MTVHKSTDQPHIHIIANRIGIDGKAHSDNFIGKRAQESAEKIAKSLGLKTAREIQAEKTPDIKTQIRQAYEQSAKKGYTFEDFSKAMNSKGIEVKPTINSRGEMQGMRFLHKSSGTDLKASELGKAFGTRNLIDRGVNLTKIPLPANLAEIAQKAVKIVVQTIDRGRGMSMGF
;
A
#
# COMPACT_ATOMS: atom_id res chain seq x y z
N MET A 1 -27.32 12.38 2.03
CA MET A 1 -26.03 13.04 1.80
C MET A 1 -25.58 13.64 3.12
N THR A 2 -24.38 13.30 3.56
CA THR A 2 -23.81 13.79 4.83
C THR A 2 -22.49 14.51 4.54
N VAL A 3 -22.32 15.72 5.06
CA VAL A 3 -21.10 16.52 4.89
C VAL A 3 -20.31 16.45 6.18
N HIS A 4 -19.08 15.99 6.12
CA HIS A 4 -18.14 15.98 7.24
C HIS A 4 -17.20 17.18 7.16
N LYS A 5 -17.29 18.07 8.17
CA LYS A 5 -16.43 19.25 8.31
C LYS A 5 -15.37 19.12 9.41
N SER A 6 -15.40 18.02 10.16
CA SER A 6 -14.55 17.78 11.33
C SER A 6 -13.19 17.15 11.01
N THR A 7 -12.86 16.98 9.75
CA THR A 7 -11.57 16.43 9.27
C THR A 7 -10.78 17.52 8.55
N ASP A 8 -9.45 17.38 8.52
CA ASP A 8 -8.55 18.30 7.80
C ASP A 8 -8.90 18.46 6.30
N GLN A 9 -9.67 17.53 5.77
CA GLN A 9 -10.19 17.55 4.41
C GLN A 9 -11.71 17.41 4.43
N PRO A 10 -12.47 18.48 4.16
CA PRO A 10 -13.93 18.41 4.02
C PRO A 10 -14.32 17.42 2.93
N HIS A 11 -15.21 16.50 3.23
CA HIS A 11 -15.68 15.50 2.25
C HIS A 11 -17.16 15.18 2.44
N ILE A 12 -17.74 14.60 1.41
CA ILE A 12 -19.17 14.27 1.33
C ILE A 12 -19.33 12.77 1.15
N HIS A 13 -20.18 12.16 1.97
CA HIS A 13 -20.65 10.80 1.76
C HIS A 13 -22.01 10.83 1.06
N ILE A 14 -22.11 10.13 -0.07
CA ILE A 14 -23.33 9.96 -0.84
C ILE A 14 -23.70 8.49 -0.82
N ILE A 15 -24.88 8.19 -0.26
CA ILE A 15 -25.48 6.85 -0.32
C ILE A 15 -26.58 6.92 -1.37
N ALA A 16 -26.50 6.06 -2.38
CA ALA A 16 -27.47 5.95 -3.45
C ALA A 16 -27.96 4.52 -3.60
N ASN A 17 -29.27 4.35 -3.86
CA ASN A 17 -29.81 3.06 -4.22
C ASN A 17 -29.38 2.72 -5.67
N ARG A 18 -28.94 1.48 -5.87
CA ARG A 18 -28.52 0.99 -7.18
C ARG A 18 -29.68 0.47 -8.04
N ILE A 19 -30.84 0.27 -7.43
CA ILE A 19 -32.01 -0.25 -8.13
C ILE A 19 -32.81 0.92 -8.70
N GLY A 20 -33.04 0.92 -10.01
CA GLY A 20 -33.86 1.89 -10.71
C GLY A 20 -35.35 1.71 -10.39
N ILE A 21 -36.18 2.68 -10.78
CA ILE A 21 -37.66 2.64 -10.62
C ILE A 21 -38.27 1.45 -11.39
N ASP A 22 -37.61 1.00 -12.45
CA ASP A 22 -37.97 -0.17 -13.25
C ASP A 22 -37.60 -1.51 -12.59
N GLY A 23 -37.09 -1.50 -11.36
CA GLY A 23 -36.66 -2.68 -10.62
C GLY A 23 -35.32 -3.26 -11.07
N LYS A 24 -34.66 -2.67 -12.07
CA LYS A 24 -33.36 -3.16 -12.58
C LYS A 24 -32.20 -2.57 -11.79
N ALA A 25 -31.20 -3.42 -11.50
CA ALA A 25 -29.99 -2.97 -10.85
C ALA A 25 -29.04 -2.30 -11.86
N HIS A 26 -28.65 -1.05 -11.62
CA HIS A 26 -27.59 -0.41 -12.38
C HIS A 26 -26.25 -1.09 -12.14
N SER A 27 -25.44 -1.27 -13.20
CA SER A 27 -24.11 -1.86 -13.10
C SER A 27 -23.18 -0.98 -12.28
N ASP A 28 -22.48 -1.58 -11.31
CA ASP A 28 -21.43 -0.96 -10.51
C ASP A 28 -20.02 -1.22 -11.07
N ASN A 29 -19.92 -1.88 -12.23
CA ASN A 29 -18.67 -2.11 -12.90
C ASN A 29 -17.93 -0.78 -13.14
N PHE A 30 -16.67 -0.74 -12.70
CA PHE A 30 -15.82 0.44 -12.80
C PHE A 30 -16.39 1.71 -12.16
N ILE A 31 -17.27 1.58 -11.14
CA ILE A 31 -17.93 2.73 -10.50
C ILE A 31 -16.91 3.76 -9.96
N GLY A 32 -15.80 3.29 -9.39
CA GLY A 32 -14.72 4.18 -8.91
C GLY A 32 -14.12 5.02 -10.03
N LYS A 33 -13.85 4.41 -11.20
CA LYS A 33 -13.32 5.12 -12.36
C LYS A 33 -14.31 6.15 -12.90
N ARG A 34 -15.60 5.75 -13.05
CA ARG A 34 -16.67 6.67 -13.51
C ARG A 34 -16.88 7.83 -12.53
N ALA A 35 -16.84 7.55 -11.23
CA ALA A 35 -16.95 8.59 -10.19
C ALA A 35 -15.78 9.59 -10.28
N GLN A 36 -14.55 9.10 -10.44
CA GLN A 36 -13.38 9.95 -10.63
C GLN A 36 -13.49 10.81 -11.89
N GLU A 37 -13.89 10.24 -13.02
CA GLU A 37 -14.09 10.99 -14.27
C GLU A 37 -15.17 12.08 -14.13
N SER A 38 -16.27 11.77 -13.40
CA SER A 38 -17.32 12.73 -13.11
C SER A 38 -16.83 13.85 -12.20
N ALA A 39 -16.07 13.52 -11.16
CA ALA A 39 -15.49 14.51 -10.25
C ALA A 39 -14.51 15.46 -11.01
N GLU A 40 -13.70 14.92 -11.92
CA GLU A 40 -12.81 15.74 -12.75
C GLU A 40 -13.57 16.69 -13.68
N LYS A 41 -14.67 16.22 -14.30
CA LYS A 41 -15.52 17.08 -15.14
C LYS A 41 -16.14 18.23 -14.33
N ILE A 42 -16.66 17.92 -13.12
CA ILE A 42 -17.24 18.91 -12.22
C ILE A 42 -16.17 19.92 -11.77
N ALA A 43 -14.99 19.45 -11.35
CA ALA A 43 -13.90 20.33 -10.95
C ALA A 43 -13.53 21.33 -12.07
N LYS A 44 -13.38 20.85 -13.29
CA LYS A 44 -13.11 21.69 -14.46
C LYS A 44 -14.23 22.70 -14.74
N SER A 45 -15.50 22.27 -14.65
CA SER A 45 -16.63 23.20 -14.88
C SER A 45 -16.72 24.31 -13.82
N LEU A 46 -16.19 24.06 -12.62
CA LEU A 46 -16.12 25.04 -11.53
C LEU A 46 -14.81 25.86 -11.53
N GLY A 47 -13.92 25.67 -12.51
CA GLY A 47 -12.62 26.34 -12.56
C GLY A 47 -11.64 25.88 -11.47
N LEU A 48 -11.88 24.71 -10.86
CA LEU A 48 -11.03 24.14 -9.83
C LEU A 48 -9.94 23.26 -10.45
N LYS A 49 -8.76 23.22 -9.85
CA LYS A 49 -7.73 22.24 -10.22
C LYS A 49 -8.23 20.82 -9.91
N THR A 50 -8.07 19.92 -10.86
CA THR A 50 -8.40 18.51 -10.66
C THR A 50 -7.37 17.83 -9.77
N ALA A 51 -7.75 16.73 -9.11
CA ALA A 51 -6.83 15.93 -8.32
C ALA A 51 -5.62 15.43 -9.15
N ARG A 52 -5.84 15.11 -10.43
CA ARG A 52 -4.76 14.72 -11.37
C ARG A 52 -3.78 15.84 -11.65
N GLU A 53 -4.26 17.06 -11.84
CA GLU A 53 -3.41 18.25 -12.07
C GLU A 53 -2.56 18.53 -10.84
N ILE A 54 -3.15 18.53 -9.64
CA ILE A 54 -2.42 18.72 -8.38
C ILE A 54 -1.38 17.60 -8.19
N GLN A 55 -1.74 16.37 -8.49
CA GLN A 55 -0.81 15.23 -8.41
C GLN A 55 0.30 15.35 -9.46
N ALA A 56 -0.02 15.74 -10.69
CA ALA A 56 0.96 15.91 -11.76
C ALA A 56 1.96 17.04 -11.44
N GLU A 57 1.54 18.12 -10.81
CA GLU A 57 2.42 19.22 -10.38
C GLU A 57 3.41 18.79 -9.28
N LYS A 58 2.97 18.00 -8.31
CA LYS A 58 3.79 17.58 -7.15
C LYS A 58 4.63 16.33 -7.40
N THR A 59 4.16 15.42 -8.22
CA THR A 59 4.74 14.08 -8.37
C THR A 59 6.15 14.04 -9.00
N PRO A 60 6.51 14.87 -10.00
CA PRO A 60 7.86 14.79 -10.60
C PRO A 60 8.97 15.10 -9.61
N ASP A 61 8.81 16.13 -8.79
CA ASP A 61 9.80 16.52 -7.78
C ASP A 61 9.93 15.46 -6.69
N ILE A 62 8.82 14.96 -6.17
CA ILE A 62 8.79 13.88 -5.17
C ILE A 62 9.43 12.59 -5.71
N LYS A 63 9.16 12.23 -6.97
CA LYS A 63 9.81 11.06 -7.60
C LYS A 63 11.33 11.23 -7.65
N THR A 64 11.78 12.42 -7.98
CA THR A 64 13.22 12.73 -8.04
C THR A 64 13.85 12.64 -6.66
N GLN A 65 13.22 13.20 -5.64
CA GLN A 65 13.68 13.10 -4.25
C GLN A 65 13.77 11.64 -3.77
N ILE A 66 12.73 10.83 -4.04
CA ILE A 66 12.74 9.41 -3.66
C ILE A 66 13.82 8.64 -4.40
N ARG A 67 14.04 8.90 -5.71
CA ARG A 67 15.12 8.26 -6.49
C ARG A 67 16.50 8.58 -5.93
N GLN A 68 16.77 9.83 -5.65
CA GLN A 68 18.05 10.26 -5.05
C GLN A 68 18.26 9.63 -3.67
N ALA A 69 17.24 9.63 -2.83
CA ALA A 69 17.30 9.01 -1.52
C ALA A 69 17.56 7.50 -1.62
N TYR A 70 16.89 6.80 -2.55
CA TYR A 70 17.10 5.39 -2.81
C TYR A 70 18.54 5.08 -3.22
N GLU A 71 19.09 5.82 -4.19
CA GLU A 71 20.46 5.63 -4.67
C GLU A 71 21.50 5.82 -3.58
N GLN A 72 21.30 6.81 -2.71
CA GLN A 72 22.20 7.09 -1.59
C GLN A 72 22.05 6.07 -0.44
N SER A 73 20.91 5.42 -0.32
CA SER A 73 20.59 4.49 0.78
C SER A 73 20.82 3.03 0.43
N ALA A 74 20.75 2.65 -0.86
CA ALA A 74 20.98 1.29 -1.32
C ALA A 74 22.47 0.96 -1.41
N LYS A 75 23.10 0.65 -0.28
CA LYS A 75 24.54 0.37 -0.18
C LYS A 75 24.80 -1.14 -0.04
N LYS A 76 25.92 -1.59 -0.63
CA LYS A 76 26.38 -2.97 -0.51
C LYS A 76 26.60 -3.35 0.96
N GLY A 77 26.12 -4.51 1.36
CA GLY A 77 26.26 -5.03 2.72
C GLY A 77 25.18 -4.55 3.71
N TYR A 78 24.29 -3.64 3.28
CA TYR A 78 23.14 -3.25 4.11
C TYR A 78 22.10 -4.37 4.16
N THR A 79 21.42 -4.47 5.30
CA THR A 79 20.18 -5.22 5.42
C THR A 79 19.01 -4.37 4.91
N PHE A 80 17.85 -4.99 4.66
CA PHE A 80 16.64 -4.22 4.34
C PHE A 80 16.27 -3.22 5.43
N GLU A 81 16.54 -3.58 6.69
CA GLU A 81 16.29 -2.69 7.83
C GLU A 81 17.19 -1.46 7.80
N ASP A 82 18.49 -1.62 7.49
CA ASP A 82 19.44 -0.50 7.36
C ASP A 82 19.05 0.41 6.21
N PHE A 83 18.66 -0.18 5.06
CA PHE A 83 18.14 0.57 3.93
C PHE A 83 16.89 1.36 4.31
N SER A 84 15.93 0.72 5.01
CA SER A 84 14.70 1.36 5.44
C SER A 84 14.95 2.50 6.44
N LYS A 85 15.88 2.32 7.38
CA LYS A 85 16.32 3.37 8.32
C LYS A 85 16.96 4.55 7.58
N ALA A 86 17.84 4.27 6.61
CA ALA A 86 18.50 5.31 5.80
C ALA A 86 17.50 6.08 4.92
N MET A 87 16.46 5.45 4.38
CA MET A 87 15.38 6.12 3.67
C MET A 87 14.53 6.95 4.62
N ASN A 88 14.23 6.41 5.81
CA ASN A 88 13.41 7.06 6.82
C ASN A 88 14.06 8.35 7.37
N SER A 89 15.40 8.37 7.53
CA SER A 89 16.15 9.58 7.91
C SER A 89 16.05 10.71 6.87
N LYS A 90 15.68 10.37 5.63
CA LYS A 90 15.43 11.31 4.52
C LYS A 90 13.93 11.66 4.36
N GLY A 91 13.10 11.29 5.34
CA GLY A 91 11.66 11.55 5.31
C GLY A 91 10.85 10.61 4.41
N ILE A 92 11.42 9.47 4.01
CA ILE A 92 10.76 8.50 3.14
C ILE A 92 10.60 7.16 3.87
N GLU A 93 9.37 6.77 4.16
CA GLU A 93 9.06 5.48 4.76
C GLU A 93 8.97 4.40 3.67
N VAL A 94 9.66 3.28 3.89
CA VAL A 94 9.66 2.14 2.97
C VAL A 94 8.73 1.05 3.51
N LYS A 95 7.70 0.70 2.74
CA LYS A 95 6.74 -0.35 3.08
C LYS A 95 6.93 -1.55 2.16
N PRO A 96 7.41 -2.69 2.66
CA PRO A 96 7.52 -3.91 1.87
C PRO A 96 6.13 -4.47 1.55
N THR A 97 5.94 -4.97 0.34
CA THR A 97 4.78 -5.75 -0.06
C THR A 97 5.16 -7.22 -0.03
N ILE A 98 4.56 -7.97 0.89
CA ILE A 98 4.90 -9.38 1.15
C ILE A 98 3.73 -10.25 0.67
N ASN A 99 4.02 -11.36 0.00
CA ASN A 99 3.02 -12.32 -0.44
C ASN A 99 2.64 -13.29 0.70
N SER A 100 1.66 -14.17 0.45
CA SER A 100 1.22 -15.20 1.41
C SER A 100 2.31 -16.22 1.78
N ARG A 101 3.39 -16.30 1.00
CA ARG A 101 4.55 -17.18 1.25
C ARG A 101 5.64 -16.51 2.07
N GLY A 102 5.46 -15.23 2.48
CA GLY A 102 6.45 -14.46 3.22
C GLY A 102 7.55 -13.84 2.34
N GLU A 103 7.41 -13.88 1.01
CA GLU A 103 8.39 -13.33 0.08
C GLU A 103 8.05 -11.89 -0.28
N MET A 104 9.07 -11.04 -0.40
CA MET A 104 8.91 -9.66 -0.80
C MET A 104 8.68 -9.55 -2.31
N GLN A 105 7.46 -9.21 -2.70
CA GLN A 105 7.09 -8.98 -4.11
C GLN A 105 7.43 -7.59 -4.60
N GLY A 106 7.49 -6.61 -3.70
CA GLY A 106 7.72 -5.24 -4.05
C GLY A 106 7.86 -4.34 -2.85
N MET A 107 7.90 -3.04 -3.10
CA MET A 107 7.92 -2.02 -2.06
C MET A 107 7.18 -0.76 -2.48
N ARG A 108 6.74 0.00 -1.48
CA ARG A 108 6.13 1.31 -1.63
C ARG A 108 6.95 2.32 -0.85
N PHE A 109 6.94 3.55 -1.31
CA PHE A 109 7.65 4.66 -0.71
C PHE A 109 6.66 5.75 -0.33
N LEU A 110 6.49 5.98 0.96
CA LEU A 110 5.67 7.05 1.49
C LEU A 110 6.56 8.26 1.80
N HIS A 111 6.38 9.33 1.04
CA HIS A 111 7.03 10.61 1.31
C HIS A 111 6.28 11.35 2.41
N LYS A 112 6.87 11.41 3.61
CA LYS A 112 6.18 11.84 4.84
C LYS A 112 5.66 13.27 4.79
N SER A 113 6.41 14.21 4.22
CA SER A 113 6.03 15.63 4.19
C SER A 113 4.87 15.93 3.25
N SER A 114 4.72 15.17 2.16
CA SER A 114 3.61 15.36 1.20
C SER A 114 2.48 14.34 1.33
N GLY A 115 2.69 13.28 2.14
CA GLY A 115 1.75 12.14 2.22
C GLY A 115 1.65 11.31 0.94
N THR A 116 2.54 11.53 -0.05
CA THR A 116 2.51 10.84 -1.34
C THR A 116 3.07 9.43 -1.20
N ASP A 117 2.28 8.41 -1.55
CA ASP A 117 2.64 6.99 -1.50
C ASP A 117 2.79 6.45 -2.93
N LEU A 118 4.01 6.08 -3.33
CA LEU A 118 4.34 5.61 -4.66
C LEU A 118 4.83 4.15 -4.62
N LYS A 119 4.42 3.37 -5.61
CA LYS A 119 4.98 2.02 -5.83
C LYS A 119 6.38 2.13 -6.44
N ALA A 120 7.25 1.18 -6.14
CA ALA A 120 8.58 1.10 -6.76
C ALA A 120 8.52 1.09 -8.31
N SER A 121 7.49 0.47 -8.89
CA SER A 121 7.25 0.45 -10.34
C SER A 121 6.96 1.84 -10.94
N GLU A 122 6.40 2.76 -10.16
CA GLU A 122 6.10 4.13 -10.60
C GLU A 122 7.35 5.02 -10.60
N LEU A 123 8.39 4.64 -9.85
CA LEU A 123 9.70 5.27 -9.89
C LEU A 123 10.54 4.78 -11.08
N GLY A 124 10.28 3.56 -11.56
CA GLY A 124 10.98 2.93 -12.67
C GLY A 124 11.54 1.56 -12.32
N LYS A 125 11.94 0.79 -13.34
CA LYS A 125 12.44 -0.60 -13.18
C LYS A 125 13.68 -0.71 -12.28
N ALA A 126 14.51 0.35 -12.21
CA ALA A 126 15.72 0.38 -11.40
C ALA A 126 15.49 0.53 -9.89
N PHE A 127 14.25 0.72 -9.43
CA PHE A 127 13.92 0.97 -8.02
C PHE A 127 13.15 -0.19 -7.37
N GLY A 128 13.10 -1.33 -8.04
CA GLY A 128 12.45 -2.54 -7.55
C GLY A 128 13.30 -3.36 -6.59
N THR A 129 12.69 -4.39 -6.01
CA THR A 129 13.32 -5.34 -5.07
C THR A 129 14.56 -6.00 -5.67
N ARG A 130 14.50 -6.40 -6.95
CA ARG A 130 15.62 -7.04 -7.65
C ARG A 130 16.85 -6.13 -7.69
N ASN A 131 16.67 -4.85 -7.95
CA ASN A 131 17.78 -3.90 -7.99
C ASN A 131 18.43 -3.70 -6.62
N LEU A 132 17.68 -3.80 -5.51
CA LEU A 132 18.28 -3.81 -4.16
C LEU A 132 19.22 -4.99 -3.97
N ILE A 133 18.82 -6.19 -4.43
CA ILE A 133 19.65 -7.40 -4.37
C ILE A 133 20.89 -7.23 -5.24
N ASP A 134 20.73 -6.75 -6.46
CA ASP A 134 21.85 -6.50 -7.41
C ASP A 134 22.86 -5.48 -6.85
N ARG A 135 22.40 -4.53 -6.04
CA ARG A 135 23.25 -3.57 -5.30
C ARG A 135 23.88 -4.17 -4.03
N GLY A 136 23.58 -5.41 -3.69
CA GLY A 136 24.13 -6.13 -2.55
C GLY A 136 23.46 -5.83 -1.22
N VAL A 137 22.20 -5.38 -1.23
CA VAL A 137 21.36 -5.26 -0.03
C VAL A 137 20.79 -6.64 0.31
N ASN A 138 20.96 -7.08 1.55
CA ASN A 138 20.49 -8.36 2.02
C ASN A 138 19.01 -8.28 2.44
N LEU A 139 18.13 -9.05 1.79
CA LEU A 139 16.70 -9.10 2.06
C LEU A 139 16.26 -10.27 2.95
N THR A 140 17.19 -11.00 3.58
CA THR A 140 16.85 -12.20 4.37
C THR A 140 16.11 -11.93 5.68
N LYS A 141 16.16 -10.70 6.18
CA LYS A 141 15.45 -10.26 7.39
C LYS A 141 14.53 -9.07 7.06
N ILE A 142 13.36 -9.37 6.49
CA ILE A 142 12.34 -8.37 6.27
C ILE A 142 11.43 -8.36 7.51
N PRO A 143 11.22 -7.22 8.17
CA PRO A 143 10.27 -7.15 9.27
C PRO A 143 8.86 -7.44 8.71
N LEU A 144 8.27 -8.54 9.15
CA LEU A 144 6.89 -8.87 8.83
C LEU A 144 5.98 -7.79 9.44
N PRO A 145 5.01 -7.24 8.69
CA PRO A 145 4.04 -6.33 9.27
C PRO A 145 3.29 -7.03 10.42
N ALA A 146 3.00 -6.29 11.49
CA ALA A 146 2.44 -6.83 12.73
C ALA A 146 1.20 -7.71 12.54
N ASN A 147 0.35 -7.37 11.56
CA ASN A 147 -0.82 -8.16 11.19
C ASN A 147 -0.47 -9.55 10.61
N LEU A 148 0.63 -9.67 9.87
CA LEU A 148 1.09 -10.96 9.35
C LEU A 148 1.75 -11.82 10.44
N ALA A 149 2.45 -11.18 11.38
CA ALA A 149 3.00 -11.87 12.54
C ALA A 149 1.89 -12.47 13.42
N GLU A 150 0.79 -11.73 13.64
CA GLU A 150 -0.39 -12.25 14.35
C GLU A 150 -1.08 -13.39 13.61
N ILE A 151 -1.20 -13.32 12.28
CA ILE A 151 -1.78 -14.38 11.46
C ILE A 151 -0.90 -15.64 11.51
N ALA A 152 0.41 -15.48 11.41
CA ALA A 152 1.36 -16.59 11.54
C ALA A 152 1.28 -17.24 12.92
N GLN A 153 1.21 -16.46 14.02
CA GLN A 153 1.04 -16.98 15.37
C GLN A 153 -0.30 -17.68 15.56
N LYS A 154 -1.40 -17.14 15.00
CA LYS A 154 -2.71 -17.80 15.03
C LYS A 154 -2.71 -19.12 14.26
N ALA A 155 -2.06 -19.18 13.10
CA ALA A 155 -1.94 -20.40 12.30
C ALA A 155 -1.16 -21.49 13.05
N VAL A 156 -0.03 -21.15 13.69
CA VAL A 156 0.76 -22.08 14.52
C VAL A 156 -0.09 -22.56 15.70
N LYS A 157 -0.85 -21.70 16.36
CA LYS A 157 -1.71 -22.07 17.48
C LYS A 157 -2.81 -23.06 17.08
N ILE A 158 -3.42 -22.87 15.88
CA ILE A 158 -4.44 -23.78 15.34
C ILE A 158 -3.81 -25.15 15.04
N VAL A 159 -2.63 -25.20 14.42
CA VAL A 159 -1.94 -26.47 14.11
C VAL A 159 -1.60 -27.22 15.39
N VAL A 160 -1.07 -26.55 16.42
CA VAL A 160 -0.76 -27.19 17.71
C VAL A 160 -2.03 -27.75 18.36
N GLN A 161 -3.14 -26.98 18.40
CA GLN A 161 -4.40 -27.46 18.95
C GLN A 161 -5.02 -28.64 18.19
N THR A 162 -4.78 -28.71 16.87
CA THR A 162 -5.27 -29.82 16.05
C THR A 162 -4.47 -31.11 16.31
N ILE A 163 -3.16 -30.97 16.55
CA ILE A 163 -2.28 -32.09 16.89
C ILE A 163 -2.61 -32.65 18.29
N ASP A 164 -2.88 -31.79 19.27
CA ASP A 164 -3.27 -32.19 20.63
C ASP A 164 -4.63 -32.89 20.66
N ARG A 165 -5.61 -32.44 19.86
CA ARG A 165 -6.90 -33.11 19.71
C ARG A 165 -6.79 -34.47 19.01
N GLY A 166 -5.84 -34.64 18.10
CA GLY A 166 -5.57 -35.91 17.43
C GLY A 166 -4.91 -36.98 18.33
N ARG A 167 -4.22 -36.57 19.39
CA ARG A 167 -3.61 -37.48 20.36
C ARG A 167 -4.55 -38.02 21.45
N GLY A 168 -5.72 -37.38 21.60
CA GLY A 168 -6.71 -37.80 22.61
C GLY A 168 -7.68 -38.90 22.18
N MET A 169 -7.58 -39.42 20.96
CA MET A 169 -8.44 -40.48 20.46
C MET A 169 -7.62 -41.76 20.13
N SER A 170 -7.00 -42.35 21.12
CA SER A 170 -6.54 -43.75 21.00
C SER A 170 -6.42 -44.36 22.38
N MET A 171 -7.22 -45.38 22.56
CA MET A 171 -7.28 -46.43 23.53
C MET A 171 -8.50 -46.43 24.42
N GLY A 172 -9.53 -47.08 23.95
CA GLY A 172 -10.54 -47.78 24.71
C GLY A 172 -10.72 -49.16 24.05
N PHE A 173 -10.05 -50.15 24.61
CA PHE A 173 -10.43 -51.56 24.51
C PHE A 173 -11.22 -51.88 25.73
#